data_3475f822440261b0793797a1ab9ade75
#
_entry.id   3475f822440261b0793797a1ab9ade75
#
_cell.length_a   1.000
_cell.length_b   1.000
_cell.length_c   1.000
_cell.angle_alpha   90.00
_cell.angle_beta   90.00
_cell.angle_gamma   90.00
#
_symmetry.space_group_name_H-M   'P 1'
#
loop_
_entity.id
_entity.type
_entity.pdbx_description
1 polymer ?
#
loop_
_entity_poly.entity_id
_entity_poly.type
_entity_poly.pdbx_seq_one_letter_code
_entity_poly.pdbx_strand_id
1 'polypeptide(L)'
;MTKYIFVTGGVVSGLGKGITAASLGRLLKNRGLKVAAQKLDPYINVDPGTMSPIQHGEVYVTEDGAETDLDLGHYERFIDEDLNKYSNLTTGKVFSRVLSRERRGEYLGGTVQIIPHVTDEIKHFIYQVGKKTNADVVITEVGGTTGDIESQPFIEAIRQVGREVGSHNALYIHVTLVPYLRASGEHKSKPTQHSVKELQGMGVNPDIIVLRTDEKIEDPSIVRKIANFCNVRPDCVIENTTLPILYEAPLMLEEAHLSDIVCRELQIEAPAPDMTQWREMVDRIRHPQGTVRIAMVGKYMQLHDAYLSVTEALRHAAYALGRSVYIDYVDSETINEGNVAEMLSEADGILVPGGFGERGIEGMIVAARYARENAKPYLGICLGMQVAVIEFARHVVGWADANSHEFNPNGTHSVVDFMPDQNDEIDKGGTLRLGAYPCMVQPGTTLAHCYGAEQISERHRHRYEFNNLYRDEIRNAGLTLCGVSPDGRLVEAVELSEQPFFVGVQYHPEFKSRPTHPHPLFLGLISASMKK
;
A
#
# COMPACT_ATOMS: atom_id res chain seq x y z
N MET A 1 -15.18 6.77 24.29
CA MET A 1 -16.07 6.25 23.19
C MET A 1 -15.37 6.55 21.89
N THR A 2 -15.26 5.58 20.99
CA THR A 2 -14.60 5.78 19.66
C THR A 2 -15.34 6.83 18.85
N LYS A 3 -14.61 7.74 18.22
CA LYS A 3 -15.11 8.75 17.28
C LYS A 3 -14.96 8.23 15.86
N TYR A 4 -15.89 8.56 14.97
CA TYR A 4 -15.93 8.10 13.59
C TYR A 4 -15.86 9.29 12.64
N ILE A 5 -14.89 9.26 11.72
CA ILE A 5 -14.72 10.26 10.67
C ILE A 5 -14.95 9.56 9.33
N PHE A 6 -15.90 10.05 8.55
CA PHE A 6 -16.21 9.51 7.23
C PHE A 6 -15.72 10.46 6.16
N VAL A 7 -14.82 9.97 5.29
CA VAL A 7 -14.27 10.72 4.17
C VAL A 7 -14.96 10.26 2.89
N THR A 8 -15.75 11.14 2.30
CA THR A 8 -16.44 10.91 1.02
C THR A 8 -15.83 11.83 -0.05
N GLY A 9 -16.12 11.56 -1.31
CA GLY A 9 -15.66 12.45 -2.38
C GLY A 9 -16.60 12.49 -3.56
N GLY A 10 -16.53 13.56 -4.30
CA GLY A 10 -17.38 13.76 -5.45
C GLY A 10 -16.70 14.49 -6.59
N VAL A 11 -17.39 14.61 -7.70
CA VAL A 11 -17.00 15.18 -8.99
C VAL A 11 -16.22 14.17 -9.86
N VAL A 12 -15.04 13.67 -9.41
CA VAL A 12 -14.23 12.69 -10.15
C VAL A 12 -13.52 11.76 -9.16
N SER A 13 -13.08 10.59 -9.64
CA SER A 13 -12.16 9.70 -8.91
C SER A 13 -10.75 10.29 -8.86
N GLY A 14 -9.89 9.78 -7.97
CA GLY A 14 -8.49 10.22 -7.88
C GLY A 14 -8.28 11.60 -7.24
N LEU A 15 -9.29 12.16 -6.55
CA LEU A 15 -9.18 13.47 -5.87
C LEU A 15 -8.27 13.49 -4.64
N GLY A 16 -7.69 12.34 -4.24
CA GLY A 16 -6.83 12.28 -3.06
C GLY A 16 -7.61 12.18 -1.75
N LYS A 17 -8.78 11.53 -1.74
CA LYS A 17 -9.49 11.17 -0.50
C LYS A 17 -8.59 10.40 0.46
N GLY A 18 -7.89 9.35 -0.06
CA GLY A 18 -6.98 8.52 0.70
C GLY A 18 -5.86 9.31 1.35
N ILE A 19 -5.22 10.21 0.59
CA ILE A 19 -4.16 11.08 1.12
C ILE A 19 -4.69 12.07 2.15
N THR A 20 -5.90 12.60 1.96
CA THR A 20 -6.54 13.48 2.95
C THR A 20 -6.84 12.70 4.24
N ALA A 21 -7.40 11.49 4.14
CA ALA A 21 -7.67 10.62 5.28
C ALA A 21 -6.39 10.20 6.01
N ALA A 22 -5.36 9.79 5.25
CA ALA A 22 -4.06 9.39 5.79
C ALA A 22 -3.34 10.56 6.49
N SER A 23 -3.36 11.75 5.88
CA SER A 23 -2.78 12.96 6.46
C SER A 23 -3.47 13.37 7.76
N LEU A 24 -4.81 13.36 7.77
CA LEU A 24 -5.57 13.61 9.00
C LEU A 24 -5.25 12.57 10.07
N GLY A 25 -5.13 11.29 9.68
CA GLY A 25 -4.74 10.21 10.59
C GLY A 25 -3.39 10.46 11.23
N ARG A 26 -2.39 10.90 10.47
CA ARG A 26 -1.07 11.33 10.99
C ARG A 26 -1.20 12.47 11.99
N LEU A 27 -1.95 13.50 11.65
CA LEU A 27 -2.14 14.66 12.52
C LEU A 27 -2.79 14.27 13.85
N LEU A 28 -3.84 13.45 13.82
CA LEU A 28 -4.51 12.98 15.04
C LEU A 28 -3.63 12.04 15.87
N LYS A 29 -2.84 11.16 15.22
CA LYS A 29 -1.84 10.34 15.93
C LYS A 29 -0.80 11.20 16.63
N ASN A 30 -0.31 12.25 15.98
CA ASN A 30 0.68 13.16 16.56
C ASN A 30 0.10 14.06 17.68
N ARG A 31 -1.22 14.07 17.85
CA ARG A 31 -1.93 14.61 19.03
C ARG A 31 -2.04 13.62 20.18
N GLY A 32 -1.48 12.41 20.02
CA GLY A 32 -1.50 11.34 21.03
C GLY A 32 -2.73 10.43 20.97
N LEU A 33 -3.56 10.53 19.93
CA LEU A 33 -4.74 9.69 19.74
C LEU A 33 -4.38 8.36 19.04
N LYS A 34 -5.07 7.28 19.43
CA LYS A 34 -5.01 6.01 18.71
C LYS A 34 -5.94 6.09 17.51
N VAL A 35 -5.38 6.02 16.31
CA VAL A 35 -6.11 6.17 15.06
C VAL A 35 -6.13 4.84 14.31
N ALA A 36 -7.29 4.44 13.81
CA ALA A 36 -7.44 3.35 12.85
C ALA A 36 -8.01 3.89 11.54
N ALA A 37 -7.56 3.34 10.43
CA ALA A 37 -8.06 3.67 9.09
C ALA A 37 -8.80 2.51 8.47
N GLN A 38 -9.82 2.83 7.65
CA GLN A 38 -10.63 1.86 6.94
C GLN A 38 -11.01 2.39 5.55
N LYS A 39 -11.02 1.49 4.57
CA LYS A 39 -11.49 1.72 3.19
C LYS A 39 -12.75 0.90 2.92
N LEU A 40 -13.77 1.53 2.36
CA LEU A 40 -14.97 0.87 1.83
C LEU A 40 -14.94 0.97 0.31
N ASP A 41 -14.75 -0.17 -0.38
CA ASP A 41 -14.63 -0.23 -1.83
C ASP A 41 -15.90 -0.72 -2.49
N PRO A 42 -16.50 0.05 -3.42
CA PRO A 42 -17.80 -0.26 -3.99
C PRO A 42 -17.78 -1.33 -5.09
N TYR A 43 -16.63 -1.89 -5.46
CA TYR A 43 -16.57 -2.94 -6.47
C TYR A 43 -17.05 -4.32 -5.95
N ILE A 44 -17.48 -5.20 -6.88
CA ILE A 44 -18.12 -6.49 -6.54
C ILE A 44 -17.10 -7.62 -6.28
N ASN A 45 -15.82 -7.41 -6.54
CA ASN A 45 -14.79 -8.39 -6.18
C ASN A 45 -14.79 -8.61 -4.66
N VAL A 46 -14.59 -9.85 -4.22
CA VAL A 46 -14.51 -10.18 -2.78
C VAL A 46 -13.29 -9.52 -2.15
N ASP A 47 -12.18 -9.56 -2.86
CA ASP A 47 -10.93 -8.86 -2.56
C ASP A 47 -10.17 -8.59 -3.88
N PRO A 48 -9.08 -7.80 -3.86
CA PRO A 48 -8.30 -7.52 -5.06
C PRO A 48 -7.30 -8.63 -5.44
N GLY A 49 -7.19 -9.72 -4.69
CA GLY A 49 -6.17 -10.76 -4.87
C GLY A 49 -6.12 -11.39 -6.26
N THR A 50 -7.26 -11.44 -6.97
CA THR A 50 -7.37 -11.95 -8.35
C THR A 50 -7.41 -10.85 -9.40
N MET A 51 -7.34 -9.59 -9.01
CA MET A 51 -7.36 -8.46 -9.95
C MET A 51 -6.01 -8.28 -10.63
N SER A 52 -6.04 -7.75 -11.86
CA SER A 52 -4.81 -7.42 -12.59
C SER A 52 -4.13 -6.19 -12.00
N PRO A 53 -2.84 -6.26 -11.61
CA PRO A 53 -2.10 -5.09 -11.13
C PRO A 53 -2.02 -3.95 -12.16
N ILE A 54 -2.14 -4.26 -13.46
CA ILE A 54 -2.16 -3.24 -14.52
C ILE A 54 -3.46 -2.41 -14.50
N GLN A 55 -4.56 -2.96 -13.96
CA GLN A 55 -5.85 -2.25 -13.91
C GLN A 55 -6.09 -1.55 -12.56
N HIS A 56 -5.66 -2.16 -11.46
CA HIS A 56 -6.00 -1.73 -10.11
C HIS A 56 -4.81 -1.27 -9.26
N GLY A 57 -3.58 -1.36 -9.80
CA GLY A 57 -2.38 -1.15 -9.01
C GLY A 57 -2.01 -2.37 -8.17
N GLU A 58 -1.14 -2.17 -7.19
CA GLU A 58 -0.67 -3.24 -6.32
C GLU A 58 -1.79 -3.82 -5.44
N VAL A 59 -1.69 -5.11 -5.14
CA VAL A 59 -2.46 -5.75 -4.06
C VAL A 59 -1.67 -5.61 -2.77
N TYR A 60 -2.19 -4.81 -1.85
CA TYR A 60 -1.56 -4.58 -0.55
C TYR A 60 -1.98 -5.66 0.45
N VAL A 61 -1.02 -6.20 1.22
CA VAL A 61 -1.30 -7.26 2.20
C VAL A 61 -1.12 -6.73 3.62
N THR A 62 -2.16 -6.88 4.44
CA THR A 62 -2.15 -6.48 5.85
C THR A 62 -1.34 -7.47 6.71
N GLU A 63 -1.07 -7.09 7.97
CA GLU A 63 -0.34 -7.92 8.93
C GLU A 63 -1.01 -9.28 9.17
N ASP A 64 -2.34 -9.32 9.20
CA ASP A 64 -3.15 -10.53 9.39
C ASP A 64 -3.58 -11.24 8.09
N GLY A 65 -2.94 -10.88 6.95
CA GLY A 65 -3.05 -11.59 5.68
C GLY A 65 -4.26 -11.26 4.82
N ALA A 66 -4.90 -10.11 5.01
CA ALA A 66 -5.93 -9.66 4.08
C ALA A 66 -5.30 -9.05 2.82
N GLU A 67 -5.73 -9.48 1.64
CA GLU A 67 -5.46 -8.82 0.37
C GLU A 67 -6.40 -7.62 0.22
N THR A 68 -5.83 -6.44 -0.05
CA THR A 68 -6.54 -5.17 0.03
C THR A 68 -6.13 -4.20 -1.07
N ASP A 69 -6.87 -3.11 -1.21
CA ASP A 69 -6.57 -2.01 -2.11
C ASP A 69 -5.26 -1.27 -1.71
N LEU A 70 -4.60 -0.67 -2.69
CA LEU A 70 -3.33 0.06 -2.50
C LEU A 70 -3.43 1.27 -1.54
N ASP A 71 -4.61 1.83 -1.35
CA ASP A 71 -4.84 2.96 -0.43
C ASP A 71 -4.49 2.60 1.02
N LEU A 72 -4.60 1.32 1.40
CA LEU A 72 -4.20 0.87 2.73
C LEU A 72 -2.69 1.09 2.97
N GLY A 73 -1.89 0.95 1.92
CA GLY A 73 -0.48 1.31 1.97
C GLY A 73 -0.27 2.80 2.29
N HIS A 74 -1.06 3.69 1.74
CA HIS A 74 -1.01 5.12 2.10
C HIS A 74 -1.37 5.33 3.57
N TYR A 75 -2.41 4.67 4.08
CA TYR A 75 -2.78 4.81 5.50
C TYR A 75 -1.65 4.33 6.40
N GLU A 76 -1.09 3.15 6.17
CA GLU A 76 0.03 2.63 6.97
C GLU A 76 1.27 3.53 6.90
N ARG A 77 1.64 4.02 5.71
CA ARG A 77 2.80 4.91 5.52
C ARG A 77 2.65 6.23 6.26
N PHE A 78 1.46 6.84 6.22
CA PHE A 78 1.22 8.13 6.87
C PHE A 78 0.94 7.98 8.36
N ILE A 79 0.04 7.09 8.75
CA ILE A 79 -0.40 6.93 10.14
C ILE A 79 0.66 6.18 10.97
N ASP A 80 1.47 5.31 10.31
CA ASP A 80 2.48 4.47 10.95
C ASP A 80 1.84 3.52 11.98
N GLU A 81 0.78 2.81 11.53
CA GLU A 81 0.09 1.76 12.24
C GLU A 81 -0.19 0.61 11.29
N ASP A 82 0.00 -0.64 11.73
CA ASP A 82 -0.33 -1.80 10.94
C ASP A 82 -1.85 -2.01 10.88
N LEU A 83 -2.36 -2.18 9.67
CA LEU A 83 -3.78 -2.40 9.42
C LEU A 83 -4.11 -3.90 9.45
N ASN A 84 -5.41 -4.20 9.49
CA ASN A 84 -5.91 -5.56 9.60
C ASN A 84 -7.12 -5.80 8.67
N LYS A 85 -7.62 -7.03 8.63
CA LYS A 85 -8.73 -7.44 7.75
C LYS A 85 -10.04 -6.65 7.89
N TYR A 86 -10.21 -5.89 8.97
CA TYR A 86 -11.35 -4.98 9.11
C TYR A 86 -11.08 -3.61 8.49
N SER A 87 -9.86 -3.34 8.09
CA SER A 87 -9.48 -2.07 7.46
C SER A 87 -9.89 -1.96 5.99
N ASN A 88 -10.28 -3.06 5.33
CA ASN A 88 -10.81 -3.02 3.97
C ASN A 88 -12.08 -3.86 3.82
N LEU A 89 -13.12 -3.25 3.28
CA LEU A 89 -14.41 -3.87 3.02
C LEU A 89 -14.88 -3.58 1.59
N THR A 90 -15.07 -4.63 0.79
CA THR A 90 -15.63 -4.53 -0.56
C THR A 90 -17.12 -4.86 -0.59
N THR A 91 -17.83 -4.38 -1.59
CA THR A 91 -19.22 -4.78 -1.85
C THR A 91 -19.32 -6.31 -1.97
N GLY A 92 -18.40 -6.94 -2.69
CA GLY A 92 -18.38 -8.40 -2.85
C GLY A 92 -18.28 -9.15 -1.52
N LYS A 93 -17.41 -8.69 -0.61
CA LYS A 93 -17.27 -9.27 0.74
C LYS A 93 -18.56 -9.12 1.56
N VAL A 94 -19.22 -7.98 1.50
CA VAL A 94 -20.50 -7.74 2.17
C VAL A 94 -21.57 -8.69 1.65
N PHE A 95 -21.78 -8.74 0.33
CA PHE A 95 -22.81 -9.60 -0.26
C PHE A 95 -22.51 -11.09 -0.05
N SER A 96 -21.25 -11.53 -0.19
CA SER A 96 -20.86 -12.91 0.10
C SER A 96 -21.27 -13.34 1.52
N ARG A 97 -21.04 -12.47 2.52
CA ARG A 97 -21.43 -12.74 3.90
C ARG A 97 -22.95 -12.76 4.11
N VAL A 98 -23.65 -11.76 3.57
CA VAL A 98 -25.12 -11.69 3.68
C VAL A 98 -25.77 -12.92 3.04
N LEU A 99 -25.35 -13.30 1.81
CA LEU A 99 -25.85 -14.48 1.11
C LEU A 99 -25.51 -15.78 1.85
N SER A 100 -24.27 -15.92 2.37
CA SER A 100 -23.89 -17.09 3.17
C SER A 100 -24.75 -17.24 4.43
N ARG A 101 -25.07 -16.15 5.11
CA ARG A 101 -25.96 -16.14 6.30
C ARG A 101 -27.40 -16.49 5.91
N GLU A 102 -27.89 -15.98 4.78
CA GLU A 102 -29.19 -16.34 4.22
C GLU A 102 -29.26 -17.85 3.97
N ARG A 103 -28.29 -18.42 3.26
CA ARG A 103 -28.25 -19.86 2.97
C ARG A 103 -28.17 -20.75 4.22
N ARG A 104 -27.61 -20.25 5.32
CA ARG A 104 -27.62 -20.95 6.62
C ARG A 104 -28.89 -20.73 7.43
N GLY A 105 -29.85 -19.96 6.91
CA GLY A 105 -31.14 -19.70 7.60
C GLY A 105 -31.06 -18.71 8.77
N GLU A 106 -29.98 -17.94 8.89
CA GLU A 106 -29.76 -17.03 10.02
C GLU A 106 -30.78 -15.87 10.07
N TYR A 107 -31.49 -15.59 8.97
CA TYR A 107 -32.54 -14.57 8.91
C TYR A 107 -33.94 -15.12 9.19
N LEU A 108 -34.05 -16.38 9.63
CA LEU A 108 -35.31 -17.00 10.12
C LEU A 108 -36.48 -16.90 9.14
N GLY A 109 -36.23 -16.96 7.83
CA GLY A 109 -37.26 -16.86 6.79
C GLY A 109 -37.66 -15.43 6.42
N GLY A 110 -37.02 -14.41 6.99
CA GLY A 110 -37.24 -13.01 6.62
C GLY A 110 -36.74 -12.69 5.21
N THR A 111 -37.39 -11.73 4.54
CA THR A 111 -36.91 -11.19 3.25
C THR A 111 -35.63 -10.38 3.46
N VAL A 112 -34.52 -10.80 2.84
CA VAL A 112 -33.25 -10.12 2.92
C VAL A 112 -33.21 -8.94 1.94
N GLN A 113 -32.84 -7.74 2.41
CA GLN A 113 -32.89 -6.48 1.67
C GLN A 113 -31.61 -5.68 1.91
N ILE A 114 -31.34 -4.67 1.09
CA ILE A 114 -30.20 -3.76 1.29
C ILE A 114 -30.30 -3.11 2.68
N ILE A 115 -31.45 -2.57 3.03
CA ILE A 115 -31.75 -2.08 4.38
C ILE A 115 -32.72 -3.06 5.04
N PRO A 116 -32.43 -3.64 6.20
CA PRO A 116 -31.24 -3.36 7.03
C PRO A 116 -30.03 -4.30 6.78
N HIS A 117 -30.15 -5.41 6.07
CA HIS A 117 -29.22 -6.54 6.14
C HIS A 117 -27.82 -6.21 5.60
N VAL A 118 -27.73 -5.56 4.42
CA VAL A 118 -26.45 -5.14 3.84
C VAL A 118 -25.87 -3.97 4.64
N THR A 119 -26.69 -2.99 5.00
CA THR A 119 -26.22 -1.85 5.81
C THR A 119 -25.75 -2.26 7.21
N ASP A 120 -26.40 -3.24 7.85
CA ASP A 120 -25.99 -3.76 9.16
C ASP A 120 -24.64 -4.50 9.07
N GLU A 121 -24.38 -5.24 7.98
CA GLU A 121 -23.09 -5.87 7.77
C GLU A 121 -21.98 -4.83 7.57
N ILE A 122 -22.24 -3.76 6.81
CA ILE A 122 -21.28 -2.65 6.63
C ILE A 122 -21.01 -1.97 7.99
N LYS A 123 -22.05 -1.62 8.74
CA LYS A 123 -21.92 -1.01 10.07
C LYS A 123 -21.13 -1.91 11.02
N HIS A 124 -21.38 -3.22 10.98
CA HIS A 124 -20.63 -4.20 11.76
C HIS A 124 -19.11 -4.06 11.52
N PHE A 125 -18.69 -3.98 10.26
CA PHE A 125 -17.27 -3.78 9.92
C PHE A 125 -16.72 -2.44 10.43
N ILE A 126 -17.47 -1.35 10.29
CA ILE A 126 -17.07 -0.04 10.79
C ILE A 126 -16.84 -0.08 12.31
N TYR A 127 -17.73 -0.73 13.05
CA TYR A 127 -17.56 -0.85 14.50
C TYR A 127 -16.45 -1.83 14.89
N GLN A 128 -16.23 -2.90 14.11
CA GLN A 128 -15.21 -3.90 14.44
C GLN A 128 -13.79 -3.34 14.35
N VAL A 129 -13.46 -2.49 13.37
CA VAL A 129 -12.12 -1.92 13.29
C VAL A 129 -11.80 -1.11 14.54
N GLY A 130 -12.71 -0.27 15.02
CA GLY A 130 -12.52 0.49 16.26
C GLY A 130 -12.36 -0.38 17.51
N LYS A 131 -13.17 -1.45 17.62
CA LYS A 131 -13.10 -2.40 18.75
C LYS A 131 -11.81 -3.20 18.75
N LYS A 132 -11.37 -3.70 17.58
CA LYS A 132 -10.18 -4.57 17.47
C LYS A 132 -8.88 -3.82 17.70
N THR A 133 -8.82 -2.57 17.28
CA THR A 133 -7.63 -1.71 17.47
C THR A 133 -7.68 -0.91 18.77
N ASN A 134 -8.81 -0.91 19.47
CA ASN A 134 -9.05 -0.02 20.62
C ASN A 134 -8.77 1.45 20.26
N ALA A 135 -9.22 1.87 19.05
CA ALA A 135 -8.98 3.20 18.54
C ALA A 135 -9.84 4.27 19.22
N ASP A 136 -9.24 5.43 19.46
CA ASP A 136 -9.96 6.64 19.87
C ASP A 136 -10.74 7.22 18.69
N VAL A 137 -10.14 7.15 17.48
CA VAL A 137 -10.70 7.66 16.23
C VAL A 137 -10.57 6.61 15.13
N VAL A 138 -11.67 6.36 14.42
CA VAL A 138 -11.72 5.56 13.19
C VAL A 138 -11.97 6.49 12.02
N ILE A 139 -11.06 6.50 11.05
CA ILE A 139 -11.22 7.24 9.79
C ILE A 139 -11.62 6.24 8.71
N THR A 140 -12.83 6.36 8.19
CA THR A 140 -13.38 5.50 7.13
C THR A 140 -13.50 6.28 5.83
N GLU A 141 -12.74 5.90 4.81
CA GLU A 141 -12.89 6.42 3.46
C GLU A 141 -13.92 5.62 2.68
N VAL A 142 -14.85 6.30 2.04
CA VAL A 142 -15.80 5.69 1.10
C VAL A 142 -15.23 5.83 -0.31
N GLY A 143 -14.94 4.69 -0.94
CA GLY A 143 -14.48 4.60 -2.32
C GLY A 143 -15.55 5.02 -3.33
N GLY A 144 -15.11 5.26 -4.56
CA GLY A 144 -15.98 5.76 -5.64
C GLY A 144 -16.30 7.24 -5.52
N THR A 145 -17.27 7.68 -6.29
CA THR A 145 -17.75 9.07 -6.37
C THR A 145 -19.15 9.15 -5.78
N THR A 146 -19.43 10.19 -5.00
CA THR A 146 -20.78 10.43 -4.48
C THR A 146 -21.76 10.58 -5.64
N GLY A 147 -22.84 9.80 -5.62
CA GLY A 147 -23.79 9.68 -6.72
C GLY A 147 -23.69 8.37 -7.50
N ASP A 148 -22.55 7.65 -7.41
CA ASP A 148 -22.41 6.33 -8.03
C ASP A 148 -23.36 5.32 -7.35
N ILE A 149 -24.00 4.49 -8.16
CA ILE A 149 -24.95 3.48 -7.68
C ILE A 149 -24.28 2.51 -6.70
N GLU A 150 -23.04 2.14 -7.01
CA GLU A 150 -22.26 1.17 -6.24
C GLU A 150 -21.95 1.63 -4.82
N SER A 151 -21.79 2.96 -4.61
CA SER A 151 -21.47 3.50 -3.28
C SER A 151 -22.68 3.77 -2.40
N GLN A 152 -23.90 3.72 -2.93
CA GLN A 152 -25.12 4.04 -2.18
C GLN A 152 -25.31 3.24 -0.88
N PRO A 153 -25.09 1.90 -0.83
CA PRO A 153 -25.22 1.14 0.42
C PRO A 153 -24.22 1.58 1.50
N PHE A 154 -23.01 2.00 1.08
CA PHE A 154 -21.99 2.51 2.01
C PHE A 154 -22.37 3.89 2.54
N ILE A 155 -22.85 4.80 1.68
CA ILE A 155 -23.32 6.13 2.11
C ILE A 155 -24.50 5.99 3.08
N GLU A 156 -25.45 5.10 2.80
CA GLU A 156 -26.56 4.82 3.70
C GLU A 156 -26.08 4.25 5.05
N ALA A 157 -25.10 3.33 5.03
CA ALA A 157 -24.56 2.76 6.26
C ALA A 157 -23.85 3.82 7.13
N ILE A 158 -23.00 4.67 6.55
CA ILE A 158 -22.32 5.74 7.32
C ILE A 158 -23.31 6.77 7.87
N ARG A 159 -24.41 7.07 7.11
CA ARG A 159 -25.50 7.91 7.60
C ARG A 159 -26.17 7.30 8.83
N GLN A 160 -26.41 5.99 8.81
CA GLN A 160 -26.98 5.27 9.96
C GLN A 160 -26.02 5.27 11.16
N VAL A 161 -24.71 5.02 10.94
CA VAL A 161 -23.70 5.09 12.00
C VAL A 161 -23.73 6.46 12.69
N GLY A 162 -23.71 7.55 11.92
CA GLY A 162 -23.76 8.89 12.50
C GLY A 162 -24.98 9.15 13.37
N ARG A 163 -26.13 8.61 12.97
CA ARG A 163 -27.35 8.68 13.78
C ARG A 163 -27.27 7.82 15.05
N GLU A 164 -26.70 6.63 14.96
CA GLU A 164 -26.57 5.70 16.08
C GLU A 164 -25.59 6.19 17.16
N VAL A 165 -24.44 6.75 16.75
CA VAL A 165 -23.42 7.21 17.69
C VAL A 165 -23.64 8.65 18.17
N GLY A 166 -24.44 9.43 17.45
CA GLY A 166 -24.72 10.83 17.73
C GLY A 166 -23.72 11.83 17.12
N SER A 167 -24.18 13.07 16.94
CA SER A 167 -23.46 14.11 16.18
C SER A 167 -22.08 14.49 16.71
N HIS A 168 -21.81 14.31 18.01
CA HIS A 168 -20.48 14.56 18.57
C HIS A 168 -19.51 13.37 18.45
N ASN A 169 -19.96 12.25 17.89
CA ASN A 169 -19.15 11.05 17.74
C ASN A 169 -18.99 10.60 16.29
N ALA A 170 -19.61 11.33 15.35
CA ALA A 170 -19.45 11.14 13.92
C ALA A 170 -19.21 12.50 13.22
N LEU A 171 -18.34 12.50 12.22
CA LEU A 171 -17.99 13.69 11.44
C LEU A 171 -17.83 13.30 9.98
N TYR A 172 -18.34 14.14 9.08
CA TYR A 172 -18.32 13.90 7.63
C TYR A 172 -17.42 14.92 6.93
N ILE A 173 -16.37 14.44 6.29
CA ILE A 173 -15.47 15.22 5.44
C ILE A 173 -15.79 14.90 3.99
N HIS A 174 -16.04 15.92 3.18
CA HIS A 174 -16.30 15.75 1.76
C HIS A 174 -15.21 16.39 0.92
N VAL A 175 -14.48 15.57 0.15
CA VAL A 175 -13.41 16.02 -0.73
C VAL A 175 -13.98 16.29 -2.11
N THR A 176 -13.79 17.51 -2.63
CA THR A 176 -14.36 17.94 -3.91
C THR A 176 -13.32 18.64 -4.78
N LEU A 177 -13.67 18.88 -6.05
CA LEU A 177 -12.82 19.56 -7.01
C LEU A 177 -13.27 21.02 -7.20
N VAL A 178 -12.32 21.95 -7.13
CA VAL A 178 -12.48 23.33 -7.57
C VAL A 178 -11.53 23.55 -8.76
N PRO A 179 -11.99 23.32 -10.00
CA PRO A 179 -11.13 23.47 -11.16
C PRO A 179 -10.80 24.93 -11.44
N TYR A 180 -9.56 25.20 -11.83
CA TYR A 180 -9.13 26.48 -12.39
C TYR A 180 -9.29 26.45 -13.92
N LEU A 181 -10.11 27.32 -14.45
CA LEU A 181 -10.31 27.44 -15.89
C LEU A 181 -9.33 28.46 -16.47
N ARG A 182 -8.25 28.00 -17.06
CA ARG A 182 -7.20 28.86 -17.65
C ARG A 182 -7.73 29.86 -18.66
N ALA A 183 -8.73 29.46 -19.46
CA ALA A 183 -9.32 30.33 -20.47
C ALA A 183 -10.05 31.56 -19.89
N SER A 184 -10.65 31.45 -18.71
CA SER A 184 -11.34 32.57 -18.03
C SER A 184 -10.55 33.14 -16.83
N GLY A 185 -9.41 32.51 -16.47
CA GLY A 185 -8.57 32.96 -15.36
C GLY A 185 -9.26 32.87 -14.00
N GLU A 186 -10.13 31.89 -13.77
CA GLU A 186 -10.91 31.82 -12.54
C GLU A 186 -11.18 30.40 -12.05
N HIS A 187 -11.32 30.24 -10.74
CA HIS A 187 -11.79 29.02 -10.10
C HIS A 187 -13.31 28.86 -10.19
N LYS A 188 -13.79 27.64 -10.37
CA LYS A 188 -15.23 27.34 -10.46
C LYS A 188 -15.72 26.54 -9.27
N SER A 189 -16.61 27.12 -8.47
CA SER A 189 -17.23 26.50 -7.29
C SER A 189 -18.42 25.58 -7.61
N LYS A 190 -18.95 25.58 -8.84
CA LYS A 190 -20.14 24.80 -9.20
C LYS A 190 -19.97 23.29 -9.04
N PRO A 191 -18.85 22.65 -9.44
CA PRO A 191 -18.67 21.21 -9.23
C PRO A 191 -18.79 20.81 -7.76
N THR A 192 -18.15 21.55 -6.86
CA THR A 192 -18.28 21.37 -5.39
C THR A 192 -19.73 21.48 -4.92
N GLN A 193 -20.46 22.52 -5.34
CA GLN A 193 -21.85 22.73 -4.94
C GLN A 193 -22.76 21.57 -5.37
N HIS A 194 -22.57 21.04 -6.60
CA HIS A 194 -23.33 19.90 -7.10
C HIS A 194 -23.00 18.63 -6.34
N SER A 195 -21.73 18.36 -6.09
CA SER A 195 -21.29 17.18 -5.34
C SER A 195 -21.82 17.15 -3.91
N VAL A 196 -21.77 18.28 -3.21
CA VAL A 196 -22.34 18.39 -1.85
C VAL A 196 -23.85 18.24 -1.87
N LYS A 197 -24.53 18.81 -2.86
CA LYS A 197 -25.99 18.66 -3.00
C LYS A 197 -26.39 17.19 -3.21
N GLU A 198 -25.61 16.43 -3.98
CA GLU A 198 -25.82 15.02 -4.19
C GLU A 198 -25.69 14.23 -2.88
N LEU A 199 -24.62 14.48 -2.11
CA LEU A 199 -24.43 13.87 -0.80
C LEU A 199 -25.57 14.21 0.18
N GLN A 200 -26.00 15.48 0.20
CA GLN A 200 -27.13 15.91 1.01
C GLN A 200 -28.45 15.25 0.59
N GLY A 201 -28.63 15.00 -0.72
CA GLY A 201 -29.76 14.23 -1.26
C GLY A 201 -29.85 12.80 -0.72
N MET A 202 -28.69 12.22 -0.36
CA MET A 202 -28.58 10.92 0.31
C MET A 202 -28.71 10.99 1.85
N GLY A 203 -28.97 12.19 2.41
CA GLY A 203 -29.19 12.41 3.84
C GLY A 203 -27.92 12.57 4.67
N VAL A 204 -26.76 12.84 4.04
CA VAL A 204 -25.49 13.14 4.72
C VAL A 204 -25.14 14.60 4.50
N ASN A 205 -24.99 15.36 5.59
CA ASN A 205 -24.50 16.73 5.55
C ASN A 205 -23.00 16.71 5.89
N PRO A 206 -22.12 17.25 5.03
CA PRO A 206 -20.71 17.37 5.38
C PRO A 206 -20.52 18.42 6.48
N ASP A 207 -19.63 18.13 7.42
CA ASP A 207 -19.18 19.07 8.46
C ASP A 207 -17.96 19.87 7.97
N ILE A 208 -17.13 19.22 7.15
CA ILE A 208 -15.92 19.82 6.57
C ILE A 208 -15.91 19.54 5.06
N ILE A 209 -15.53 20.55 4.27
CA ILE A 209 -15.31 20.41 2.83
C ILE A 209 -13.83 20.64 2.54
N VAL A 210 -13.20 19.68 1.87
CA VAL A 210 -11.83 19.78 1.40
C VAL A 210 -11.84 20.05 -0.11
N LEU A 211 -11.29 21.18 -0.50
CA LEU A 211 -11.25 21.68 -1.88
C LEU A 211 -9.95 21.27 -2.56
N ARG A 212 -10.01 20.25 -3.41
CA ARG A 212 -8.87 19.93 -4.29
C ARG A 212 -8.79 20.93 -5.44
N THR A 213 -7.61 21.48 -5.63
CA THR A 213 -7.31 22.40 -6.73
C THR A 213 -5.85 22.27 -7.14
N ASP A 214 -5.53 22.52 -8.41
CA ASP A 214 -4.14 22.52 -8.88
C ASP A 214 -3.43 23.83 -8.57
N GLU A 215 -4.20 24.92 -8.47
CA GLU A 215 -3.68 26.27 -8.20
C GLU A 215 -4.36 26.84 -6.95
N LYS A 216 -3.61 27.63 -6.16
CA LYS A 216 -4.13 28.27 -4.95
C LYS A 216 -5.35 29.15 -5.26
N ILE A 217 -6.35 29.08 -4.41
CA ILE A 217 -7.56 29.93 -4.52
C ILE A 217 -7.23 31.32 -3.95
N GLU A 218 -6.96 32.29 -4.83
CA GLU A 218 -6.62 33.64 -4.41
C GLU A 218 -7.85 34.48 -3.99
N ASP A 219 -9.03 34.16 -4.55
CA ASP A 219 -10.27 34.86 -4.23
C ASP A 219 -11.01 34.22 -3.04
N PRO A 220 -10.96 34.83 -1.83
CA PRO A 220 -11.65 34.32 -0.65
C PRO A 220 -13.17 34.32 -0.77
N SER A 221 -13.74 35.02 -1.78
CA SER A 221 -15.17 35.01 -2.03
C SER A 221 -15.66 33.62 -2.47
N ILE A 222 -14.80 32.80 -3.12
CA ILE A 222 -15.11 31.45 -3.55
C ILE A 222 -15.33 30.53 -2.33
N VAL A 223 -14.45 30.61 -1.35
CA VAL A 223 -14.56 29.84 -0.08
C VAL A 223 -15.85 30.21 0.64
N ARG A 224 -16.14 31.51 0.80
CA ARG A 224 -17.39 31.98 1.42
C ARG A 224 -18.64 31.56 0.65
N LYS A 225 -18.58 31.58 -0.68
CA LYS A 225 -19.66 31.15 -1.56
C LYS A 225 -19.93 29.64 -1.37
N ILE A 226 -18.87 28.79 -1.33
CA ILE A 226 -18.99 27.37 -1.09
C ILE A 226 -19.58 27.11 0.30
N ALA A 227 -19.06 27.77 1.34
CA ALA A 227 -19.55 27.64 2.71
C ALA A 227 -21.06 27.90 2.80
N ASN A 228 -21.52 29.01 2.19
CA ASN A 228 -22.95 29.39 2.20
C ASN A 228 -23.81 28.40 1.42
N PHE A 229 -23.38 27.93 0.22
CA PHE A 229 -24.15 26.98 -0.59
C PHE A 229 -24.21 25.58 0.01
N CYS A 230 -23.15 25.19 0.70
CA CYS A 230 -23.01 23.86 1.26
C CYS A 230 -23.44 23.77 2.74
N ASN A 231 -23.87 24.89 3.32
CA ASN A 231 -24.32 24.99 4.71
C ASN A 231 -23.28 24.53 5.72
N VAL A 232 -22.02 24.93 5.51
CA VAL A 232 -20.90 24.70 6.44
C VAL A 232 -20.31 26.05 6.88
N ARG A 233 -19.60 26.06 8.01
CA ARG A 233 -18.90 27.27 8.44
C ARG A 233 -17.73 27.57 7.50
N PRO A 234 -17.40 28.86 7.26
CA PRO A 234 -16.29 29.20 6.38
C PRO A 234 -14.94 28.61 6.81
N ASP A 235 -14.69 28.46 8.10
CA ASP A 235 -13.48 27.82 8.65
C ASP A 235 -13.46 26.29 8.48
N CYS A 236 -14.58 25.68 8.12
CA CYS A 236 -14.67 24.24 7.76
C CYS A 236 -14.52 23.98 6.25
N VAL A 237 -14.15 24.99 5.47
CA VAL A 237 -13.81 24.84 4.04
C VAL A 237 -12.29 24.95 3.90
N ILE A 238 -11.66 23.81 3.66
CA ILE A 238 -10.20 23.62 3.68
C ILE A 238 -9.67 23.51 2.26
N GLU A 239 -8.70 24.33 1.91
CA GLU A 239 -7.99 24.21 0.62
C GLU A 239 -6.94 23.11 0.68
N ASN A 240 -6.86 22.29 -0.37
CA ASN A 240 -5.88 21.23 -0.54
C ASN A 240 -5.33 21.29 -1.96
N THR A 241 -4.23 22.03 -2.15
CA THR A 241 -3.57 22.18 -3.45
C THR A 241 -2.70 20.99 -3.81
N THR A 242 -2.45 20.82 -5.11
CA THR A 242 -1.48 19.82 -5.59
C THR A 242 -0.08 20.18 -5.10
N LEU A 243 0.60 19.22 -4.49
CA LEU A 243 1.93 19.37 -3.90
C LEU A 243 2.99 18.61 -4.69
N PRO A 244 4.20 19.16 -4.86
CA PRO A 244 5.30 18.47 -5.53
C PRO A 244 5.83 17.27 -4.71
N ILE A 245 5.70 17.34 -3.38
CA ILE A 245 6.10 16.30 -2.43
C ILE A 245 4.87 15.85 -1.67
N LEU A 246 4.46 14.58 -1.86
CA LEU A 246 3.26 14.02 -1.25
C LEU A 246 3.25 14.14 0.28
N TYR A 247 4.42 13.98 0.90
CA TYR A 247 4.58 14.04 2.36
C TYR A 247 4.49 15.45 2.96
N GLU A 248 4.32 16.49 2.13
CA GLU A 248 3.96 17.84 2.60
C GLU A 248 2.47 17.95 2.96
N ALA A 249 1.62 17.03 2.49
CA ALA A 249 0.17 17.12 2.69
C ALA A 249 -0.26 17.23 4.16
N PRO A 250 0.29 16.47 5.13
CA PRO A 250 -0.05 16.68 6.54
C PRO A 250 0.31 18.07 7.06
N LEU A 251 1.44 18.64 6.61
CA LEU A 251 1.87 19.98 7.04
C LEU A 251 0.94 21.06 6.50
N MET A 252 0.58 20.97 5.23
CA MET A 252 -0.38 21.89 4.59
C MET A 252 -1.75 21.84 5.27
N LEU A 253 -2.26 20.64 5.56
CA LEU A 253 -3.55 20.48 6.22
C LEU A 253 -3.54 20.94 7.69
N GLU A 254 -2.37 20.86 8.37
CA GLU A 254 -2.21 21.40 9.71
C GLU A 254 -2.15 22.94 9.68
N GLU A 255 -1.46 23.54 8.72
CA GLU A 255 -1.48 25.00 8.51
C GLU A 255 -2.89 25.54 8.22
N ALA A 256 -3.73 24.69 7.60
CA ALA A 256 -5.16 24.98 7.39
C ALA A 256 -6.03 24.62 8.61
N HIS A 257 -5.45 24.27 9.76
CA HIS A 257 -6.11 23.93 11.02
C HIS A 257 -7.09 22.73 10.93
N LEU A 258 -6.92 21.81 9.98
CA LEU A 258 -7.84 20.69 9.79
C LEU A 258 -8.00 19.86 11.08
N SER A 259 -6.90 19.53 11.74
CA SER A 259 -6.95 18.69 12.95
C SER A 259 -7.56 19.41 14.15
N ASP A 260 -7.40 20.75 14.28
CA ASP A 260 -8.07 21.56 15.30
C ASP A 260 -9.58 21.58 15.08
N ILE A 261 -10.00 21.76 13.84
CA ILE A 261 -11.42 21.77 13.45
C ILE A 261 -12.05 20.40 13.77
N VAL A 262 -11.40 19.30 13.39
CA VAL A 262 -11.87 17.94 13.68
C VAL A 262 -12.00 17.71 15.19
N CYS A 263 -11.00 18.08 15.98
CA CYS A 263 -11.05 17.94 17.44
C CYS A 263 -12.19 18.77 18.05
N ARG A 264 -12.39 19.99 17.56
CA ARG A 264 -13.50 20.85 18.00
C ARG A 264 -14.87 20.23 17.70
N GLU A 265 -15.11 19.79 16.46
CA GLU A 265 -16.42 19.22 16.05
C GLU A 265 -16.73 17.92 16.81
N LEU A 266 -15.72 17.08 17.03
CA LEU A 266 -15.86 15.82 17.75
C LEU A 266 -15.73 15.96 19.28
N GLN A 267 -15.49 17.18 19.79
CA GLN A 267 -15.28 17.45 21.22
C GLN A 267 -14.14 16.56 21.78
N ILE A 268 -13.01 16.52 21.08
CA ILE A 268 -11.80 15.81 21.49
C ILE A 268 -10.86 16.82 22.13
N GLU A 269 -10.50 16.59 23.38
CA GLU A 269 -9.44 17.33 24.07
C GLU A 269 -8.10 16.64 23.81
N ALA A 270 -7.24 17.26 23.03
CA ALA A 270 -5.92 16.77 22.67
C ALA A 270 -4.96 17.95 22.45
N PRO A 271 -3.66 17.80 22.74
CA PRO A 271 -2.67 18.84 22.44
C PRO A 271 -2.55 19.10 20.94
N ALA A 272 -1.87 20.17 20.56
CA ALA A 272 -1.46 20.38 19.16
C ALA A 272 -0.54 19.23 18.70
N PRO A 273 -0.56 18.86 17.40
CA PRO A 273 0.25 17.74 16.92
C PRO A 273 1.74 18.11 16.90
N ASP A 274 2.58 17.24 17.42
CA ASP A 274 4.03 17.37 17.25
C ASP A 274 4.45 16.89 15.85
N MET A 275 4.72 17.84 14.97
CA MET A 275 5.14 17.58 13.59
C MET A 275 6.66 17.74 13.38
N THR A 276 7.47 17.80 14.42
CA THR A 276 8.92 18.05 14.32
C THR A 276 9.61 17.01 13.46
N GLN A 277 9.48 15.74 13.76
CA GLN A 277 10.09 14.65 12.99
C GLN A 277 9.62 14.64 11.53
N TRP A 278 8.33 14.91 11.31
CA TRP A 278 7.77 14.96 9.96
C TRP A 278 8.30 16.15 9.14
N ARG A 279 8.48 17.33 9.75
CA ARG A 279 9.09 18.51 9.12
C ARG A 279 10.55 18.24 8.75
N GLU A 280 11.33 17.64 9.64
CA GLU A 280 12.72 17.26 9.39
C GLU A 280 12.84 16.27 8.22
N MET A 281 11.93 15.29 8.13
CA MET A 281 11.87 14.37 7.01
C MET A 281 11.57 15.10 5.70
N VAL A 282 10.55 15.95 5.67
CA VAL A 282 10.19 16.76 4.48
C VAL A 282 11.35 17.68 4.07
N ASP A 283 12.06 18.26 5.02
CA ASP A 283 13.24 19.11 4.72
C ASP A 283 14.35 18.30 4.03
N ARG A 284 14.64 17.07 4.49
CA ARG A 284 15.58 16.17 3.81
C ARG A 284 15.14 15.83 2.38
N ILE A 285 13.83 15.67 2.15
CA ILE A 285 13.29 15.41 0.80
C ILE A 285 13.51 16.62 -0.12
N ARG A 286 13.36 17.84 0.41
CA ARG A 286 13.54 19.10 -0.32
C ARG A 286 15.00 19.38 -0.70
N HIS A 287 15.95 18.89 0.11
CA HIS A 287 17.38 19.20 -0.01
C HIS A 287 18.27 17.93 -0.13
N PRO A 288 18.07 17.10 -1.17
CA PRO A 288 18.86 15.88 -1.35
C PRO A 288 20.32 16.22 -1.69
N GLN A 289 21.26 15.47 -1.11
CA GLN A 289 22.71 15.63 -1.35
C GLN A 289 23.23 14.81 -2.55
N GLY A 290 22.37 14.40 -3.44
CA GLY A 290 22.66 13.63 -4.64
C GLY A 290 21.57 12.61 -4.94
N THR A 291 21.72 11.92 -6.07
CA THR A 291 20.74 10.96 -6.58
C THR A 291 21.35 9.58 -6.69
N VAL A 292 20.62 8.54 -6.29
CA VAL A 292 20.95 7.14 -6.53
C VAL A 292 20.03 6.61 -7.63
N ARG A 293 20.57 5.89 -8.60
CA ARG A 293 19.82 5.34 -9.73
C ARG A 293 19.59 3.85 -9.55
N ILE A 294 18.34 3.43 -9.43
CA ILE A 294 17.94 2.03 -9.25
C ILE A 294 17.17 1.57 -10.48
N ALA A 295 17.65 0.49 -11.13
CA ALA A 295 16.87 -0.20 -12.15
C ALA A 295 15.90 -1.17 -11.48
N MET A 296 14.60 -0.92 -11.62
CA MET A 296 13.54 -1.84 -11.20
C MET A 296 13.12 -2.67 -12.41
N VAL A 297 13.52 -3.94 -12.43
CA VAL A 297 13.27 -4.87 -13.53
C VAL A 297 12.07 -5.76 -13.21
N GLY A 298 10.96 -5.57 -13.89
CA GLY A 298 9.71 -6.26 -13.57
C GLY A 298 8.75 -6.42 -14.74
N LYS A 299 7.57 -6.99 -14.44
CA LYS A 299 6.54 -7.36 -15.42
C LYS A 299 5.49 -6.26 -15.68
N TYR A 300 5.22 -5.40 -14.69
CA TYR A 300 4.07 -4.48 -14.69
C TYR A 300 4.53 -3.03 -14.82
N MET A 301 5.59 -2.78 -15.59
CA MET A 301 6.24 -1.46 -15.69
C MET A 301 5.40 -0.39 -16.41
N GLN A 302 4.33 -0.79 -17.10
CA GLN A 302 3.41 0.12 -17.78
C GLN A 302 2.52 0.92 -16.82
N LEU A 303 2.27 0.40 -15.60
CA LEU A 303 1.52 1.07 -14.55
C LEU A 303 2.39 1.14 -13.29
N HIS A 304 2.85 2.34 -12.94
CA HIS A 304 3.74 2.54 -11.79
C HIS A 304 3.08 2.15 -10.46
N ASP A 305 1.76 2.29 -10.35
CA ASP A 305 0.99 1.90 -9.17
C ASP A 305 1.00 0.39 -8.89
N ALA A 306 1.38 -0.44 -9.88
CA ALA A 306 1.56 -1.88 -9.67
C ALA A 306 2.72 -2.22 -8.70
N TYR A 307 3.66 -1.28 -8.51
CA TYR A 307 4.80 -1.40 -7.61
C TYR A 307 4.92 -0.20 -6.67
N LEU A 308 3.78 0.39 -6.29
CA LEU A 308 3.75 1.62 -5.49
C LEU A 308 4.52 1.47 -4.18
N SER A 309 4.29 0.39 -3.41
CA SER A 309 4.97 0.17 -2.13
C SER A 309 6.47 -0.05 -2.31
N VAL A 310 6.93 -0.71 -3.37
CA VAL A 310 8.35 -0.86 -3.69
C VAL A 310 8.99 0.50 -4.00
N THR A 311 8.31 1.30 -4.84
CA THR A 311 8.73 2.67 -5.18
C THR A 311 8.84 3.55 -3.94
N GLU A 312 7.83 3.53 -3.08
CA GLU A 312 7.84 4.29 -1.83
C GLU A 312 8.91 3.81 -0.87
N ALA A 313 9.14 2.50 -0.74
CA ALA A 313 10.19 1.95 0.11
C ALA A 313 11.60 2.38 -0.34
N LEU A 314 11.86 2.41 -1.66
CA LEU A 314 13.11 2.98 -2.22
C LEU A 314 13.26 4.47 -1.88
N ARG A 315 12.17 5.24 -2.02
CA ARG A 315 12.14 6.67 -1.67
C ARG A 315 12.40 6.90 -0.19
N HIS A 316 11.71 6.14 0.70
CA HIS A 316 11.92 6.23 2.14
C HIS A 316 13.37 6.01 2.53
N ALA A 317 14.01 4.97 1.97
CA ALA A 317 15.42 4.67 2.22
C ALA A 317 16.34 5.79 1.72
N ALA A 318 16.10 6.30 0.52
CA ALA A 318 16.88 7.40 -0.04
C ALA A 318 16.74 8.68 0.82
N TYR A 319 15.53 9.04 1.24
CA TYR A 319 15.25 10.21 2.09
C TYR A 319 15.97 10.11 3.44
N ALA A 320 15.96 8.93 4.07
CA ALA A 320 16.66 8.71 5.33
C ALA A 320 18.18 8.91 5.19
N LEU A 321 18.73 8.57 4.02
CA LEU A 321 20.15 8.73 3.70
C LEU A 321 20.48 10.11 3.08
N GLY A 322 19.53 11.05 3.05
CA GLY A 322 19.70 12.39 2.49
C GLY A 322 19.92 12.39 0.97
N ARG A 323 19.34 11.43 0.27
CA ARG A 323 19.43 11.27 -1.18
C ARG A 323 18.06 11.37 -1.85
N SER A 324 18.03 11.66 -3.13
CA SER A 324 16.91 11.32 -4.00
C SER A 324 17.19 9.97 -4.68
N VAL A 325 16.13 9.29 -5.12
CA VAL A 325 16.25 8.09 -5.94
C VAL A 325 15.60 8.31 -7.30
N TYR A 326 16.33 7.95 -8.35
CA TYR A 326 15.80 7.86 -9.70
C TYR A 326 15.54 6.38 -10.01
N ILE A 327 14.32 6.05 -10.36
CA ILE A 327 13.91 4.67 -10.62
C ILE A 327 13.71 4.50 -12.12
N ASP A 328 14.56 3.66 -12.73
CA ASP A 328 14.37 3.21 -14.09
C ASP A 328 13.42 2.02 -14.08
N TYR A 329 12.24 2.19 -14.63
CA TYR A 329 11.24 1.13 -14.78
C TYR A 329 11.54 0.34 -16.05
N VAL A 330 12.16 -0.83 -15.89
CA VAL A 330 12.63 -1.66 -17.00
C VAL A 330 11.71 -2.87 -17.19
N ASP A 331 11.06 -2.95 -18.35
CA ASP A 331 10.22 -4.11 -18.68
C ASP A 331 11.11 -5.34 -18.94
N SER A 332 10.95 -6.36 -18.12
CA SER A 332 11.75 -7.57 -18.19
C SER A 332 11.61 -8.33 -19.51
N GLU A 333 10.51 -8.16 -20.24
CA GLU A 333 10.33 -8.78 -21.58
C GLU A 333 11.30 -8.20 -22.62
N THR A 334 11.82 -7.01 -22.40
CA THR A 334 12.75 -6.35 -23.33
C THR A 334 14.22 -6.70 -23.08
N ILE A 335 14.54 -7.33 -21.93
CA ILE A 335 15.90 -7.69 -21.55
C ILE A 335 16.30 -9.06 -22.11
N ASN A 336 17.52 -9.13 -22.66
CA ASN A 336 18.17 -10.36 -23.10
C ASN A 336 19.70 -10.25 -22.93
N GLU A 337 20.44 -11.35 -23.14
CA GLU A 337 21.89 -11.43 -23.02
C GLU A 337 22.64 -10.38 -23.87
N GLY A 338 22.07 -9.98 -25.01
CA GLY A 338 22.71 -9.06 -25.95
C GLY A 338 22.59 -7.57 -25.58
N ASN A 339 21.58 -7.20 -24.75
CA ASN A 339 21.28 -5.79 -24.43
C ASN A 339 21.33 -5.45 -22.94
N VAL A 340 21.42 -6.43 -22.05
CA VAL A 340 21.36 -6.22 -20.59
C VAL A 340 22.41 -5.23 -20.09
N ALA A 341 23.63 -5.29 -20.63
CA ALA A 341 24.70 -4.37 -20.25
C ALA A 341 24.39 -2.92 -20.66
N GLU A 342 23.80 -2.71 -21.83
CA GLU A 342 23.36 -1.39 -22.27
C GLU A 342 22.25 -0.84 -21.37
N MET A 343 21.26 -1.68 -21.05
CA MET A 343 20.08 -1.27 -20.29
C MET A 343 20.35 -1.02 -18.80
N LEU A 344 21.32 -1.75 -18.19
CA LEU A 344 21.53 -1.72 -16.75
C LEU A 344 22.87 -1.12 -16.31
N SER A 345 23.76 -0.73 -17.24
CA SER A 345 25.12 -0.24 -16.90
C SER A 345 25.09 1.02 -16.03
N GLU A 346 24.18 1.93 -16.27
CA GLU A 346 24.06 3.20 -15.54
C GLU A 346 23.38 3.07 -14.18
N ALA A 347 22.72 1.95 -13.90
CA ALA A 347 22.11 1.73 -12.60
C ALA A 347 23.16 1.53 -11.51
N ASP A 348 22.98 2.18 -10.38
CA ASP A 348 23.81 2.01 -9.18
C ASP A 348 23.46 0.73 -8.42
N GLY A 349 22.20 0.29 -8.53
CA GLY A 349 21.66 -0.95 -7.99
C GLY A 349 20.50 -1.48 -8.81
N ILE A 350 20.16 -2.75 -8.63
CA ILE A 350 19.11 -3.46 -9.36
C ILE A 350 18.12 -4.02 -8.35
N LEU A 351 16.83 -3.83 -8.60
CA LEU A 351 15.74 -4.42 -7.82
C LEU A 351 14.83 -5.22 -8.76
N VAL A 352 14.56 -6.48 -8.38
CA VAL A 352 13.58 -7.33 -9.06
C VAL A 352 12.41 -7.57 -8.11
N PRO A 353 11.23 -6.98 -8.38
CA PRO A 353 10.06 -7.07 -7.51
C PRO A 353 9.29 -8.39 -7.67
N GLY A 354 8.25 -8.57 -6.87
CA GLY A 354 7.31 -9.68 -6.97
C GLY A 354 6.49 -9.68 -8.27
N GLY A 355 5.89 -10.82 -8.57
CA GLY A 355 5.01 -11.01 -9.73
C GLY A 355 4.57 -12.46 -9.86
N PHE A 356 3.61 -12.74 -10.77
CA PHE A 356 3.08 -14.07 -11.06
C PHE A 356 3.14 -14.37 -12.56
N GLY A 357 3.18 -15.68 -12.90
CA GLY A 357 3.17 -16.19 -14.27
C GLY A 357 4.51 -16.11 -14.99
N GLU A 358 4.59 -16.72 -16.16
CA GLU A 358 5.85 -16.95 -16.90
C GLU A 358 6.40 -15.74 -17.68
N ARG A 359 5.56 -14.73 -17.93
CA ARG A 359 5.91 -13.57 -18.75
C ARG A 359 7.13 -12.84 -18.19
N GLY A 360 8.14 -12.57 -18.99
CA GLY A 360 9.33 -11.77 -18.65
C GLY A 360 10.32 -12.41 -17.66
N ILE A 361 10.16 -13.70 -17.32
CA ILE A 361 11.03 -14.40 -16.35
C ILE A 361 12.48 -14.47 -16.82
N GLU A 362 12.72 -14.82 -18.08
CA GLU A 362 14.09 -14.95 -18.60
C GLU A 362 14.85 -13.61 -18.54
N GLY A 363 14.17 -12.49 -18.84
CA GLY A 363 14.79 -11.16 -18.68
C GLY A 363 15.12 -10.81 -17.22
N MET A 364 14.29 -11.24 -16.26
CA MET A 364 14.61 -11.08 -14.83
C MET A 364 15.82 -11.94 -14.41
N ILE A 365 15.92 -13.19 -14.92
CA ILE A 365 17.06 -14.08 -14.68
C ILE A 365 18.35 -13.46 -15.26
N VAL A 366 18.28 -12.92 -16.47
CA VAL A 366 19.41 -12.21 -17.11
C VAL A 366 19.84 -10.98 -16.30
N ALA A 367 18.87 -10.21 -15.77
CA ALA A 367 19.16 -9.06 -14.93
C ALA A 367 19.83 -9.47 -13.59
N ALA A 368 19.36 -10.55 -12.94
CA ALA A 368 19.97 -11.09 -11.72
C ALA A 368 21.41 -11.59 -11.99
N ARG A 369 21.64 -12.27 -13.13
CA ARG A 369 22.96 -12.68 -13.59
C ARG A 369 23.89 -11.48 -13.79
N TYR A 370 23.40 -10.45 -14.49
CA TYR A 370 24.16 -9.23 -14.70
C TYR A 370 24.56 -8.57 -13.38
N ALA A 371 23.65 -8.51 -12.41
CA ALA A 371 23.94 -7.99 -11.07
C ALA A 371 25.04 -8.80 -10.38
N ARG A 372 24.95 -10.12 -10.38
CA ARG A 372 25.94 -11.01 -9.76
C ARG A 372 27.31 -10.90 -10.42
N GLU A 373 27.38 -10.98 -11.76
CA GLU A 373 28.66 -10.98 -12.49
C GLU A 373 29.37 -9.61 -12.47
N ASN A 374 28.63 -8.51 -12.31
CA ASN A 374 29.17 -7.15 -12.27
C ASN A 374 29.22 -6.53 -10.86
N ALA A 375 29.03 -7.33 -9.82
CA ALA A 375 29.00 -6.89 -8.42
C ALA A 375 28.09 -5.66 -8.19
N LYS A 376 26.95 -5.60 -8.90
CA LYS A 376 25.93 -4.57 -8.71
C LYS A 376 25.08 -4.92 -7.50
N PRO A 377 24.80 -3.98 -6.58
CA PRO A 377 23.81 -4.20 -5.52
C PRO A 377 22.49 -4.73 -6.07
N TYR A 378 21.96 -5.81 -5.47
CA TYR A 378 20.76 -6.50 -5.91
C TYR A 378 19.80 -6.76 -4.75
N LEU A 379 18.53 -6.45 -4.94
CA LEU A 379 17.45 -6.87 -4.06
C LEU A 379 16.38 -7.61 -4.86
N GLY A 380 16.17 -8.89 -4.55
CA GLY A 380 15.10 -9.70 -5.14
C GLY A 380 13.96 -9.88 -4.14
N ILE A 381 12.74 -9.47 -4.49
CA ILE A 381 11.56 -9.57 -3.64
C ILE A 381 10.62 -10.65 -4.19
N CYS A 382 10.24 -11.65 -3.39
CA CYS A 382 9.32 -12.73 -3.73
C CYS A 382 9.78 -13.45 -5.02
N LEU A 383 9.16 -13.17 -6.17
CA LEU A 383 9.62 -13.68 -7.47
C LEU A 383 11.09 -13.28 -7.74
N GLY A 384 11.52 -12.11 -7.31
CA GLY A 384 12.90 -11.65 -7.47
C GLY A 384 13.92 -12.53 -6.73
N MET A 385 13.59 -13.07 -5.56
CA MET A 385 14.38 -14.12 -4.91
C MET A 385 14.38 -15.41 -5.73
N GLN A 386 13.21 -15.84 -6.21
CA GLN A 386 13.07 -17.08 -6.96
C GLN A 386 13.89 -17.07 -8.25
N VAL A 387 13.87 -15.96 -9.01
CA VAL A 387 14.68 -15.83 -10.22
C VAL A 387 16.19 -15.79 -9.91
N ALA A 388 16.60 -15.21 -8.77
CA ALA A 388 17.99 -15.24 -8.33
C ALA A 388 18.46 -16.67 -8.00
N VAL A 389 17.60 -17.51 -7.38
CA VAL A 389 17.86 -18.93 -7.12
C VAL A 389 17.95 -19.71 -8.43
N ILE A 390 17.05 -19.48 -9.38
CA ILE A 390 17.07 -20.12 -10.70
C ILE A 390 18.35 -19.72 -11.46
N GLU A 391 18.70 -18.44 -11.46
CA GLU A 391 19.92 -17.93 -12.07
C GLU A 391 21.16 -18.64 -11.51
N PHE A 392 21.28 -18.68 -10.17
CA PHE A 392 22.38 -19.31 -9.49
C PHE A 392 22.47 -20.81 -9.81
N ALA A 393 21.36 -21.51 -9.82
CA ALA A 393 21.28 -22.92 -10.17
C ALA A 393 21.73 -23.18 -11.62
N ARG A 394 21.32 -22.33 -12.57
CA ARG A 394 21.71 -22.45 -13.99
C ARG A 394 23.19 -22.17 -14.24
N HIS A 395 23.72 -21.09 -13.67
CA HIS A 395 25.03 -20.56 -14.09
C HIS A 395 26.17 -20.80 -13.09
N VAL A 396 25.87 -21.15 -11.83
CA VAL A 396 26.89 -21.46 -10.83
C VAL A 396 26.89 -22.96 -10.51
N VAL A 397 25.72 -23.56 -10.25
CA VAL A 397 25.62 -25.01 -10.02
C VAL A 397 25.76 -25.80 -11.32
N GLY A 398 25.29 -25.23 -12.46
CA GLY A 398 25.41 -25.85 -13.79
C GLY A 398 24.17 -26.65 -14.24
N TRP A 399 23.03 -26.45 -13.60
CA TRP A 399 21.76 -27.09 -14.01
C TRP A 399 21.05 -26.20 -15.04
N ALA A 400 21.38 -26.35 -16.30
CA ALA A 400 20.91 -25.45 -17.38
C ALA A 400 19.37 -25.43 -17.52
N ASP A 401 18.67 -26.47 -17.07
CA ASP A 401 17.21 -26.61 -17.09
C ASP A 401 16.52 -26.18 -15.78
N ALA A 402 17.29 -25.68 -14.79
CA ALA A 402 16.73 -25.23 -13.52
C ALA A 402 15.65 -24.17 -13.72
N ASN A 403 14.49 -24.37 -13.07
CA ASN A 403 13.33 -23.48 -13.23
C ASN A 403 12.42 -23.53 -12.00
N SER A 404 11.33 -22.77 -12.04
CA SER A 404 10.20 -22.90 -11.14
C SER A 404 9.16 -23.87 -11.72
N HIS A 405 8.51 -24.66 -10.87
CA HIS A 405 7.35 -25.45 -11.23
C HIS A 405 6.22 -24.59 -11.84
N GLU A 406 6.08 -23.34 -11.40
CA GLU A 406 5.11 -22.38 -11.96
C GLU A 406 5.28 -22.17 -13.47
N PHE A 407 6.53 -22.15 -13.96
CA PHE A 407 6.87 -21.82 -15.35
C PHE A 407 7.18 -23.05 -16.20
N ASN A 408 7.66 -24.12 -15.57
CA ASN A 408 7.98 -25.40 -16.22
C ASN A 408 7.60 -26.59 -15.33
N PRO A 409 6.31 -27.00 -15.30
CA PRO A 409 5.83 -28.09 -14.45
C PRO A 409 6.50 -29.45 -14.71
N ASN A 410 7.09 -29.64 -15.90
CA ASN A 410 7.73 -30.88 -16.32
C ASN A 410 9.27 -30.81 -16.29
N GLY A 411 9.84 -29.75 -15.72
CA GLY A 411 11.29 -29.55 -15.63
C GLY A 411 11.95 -30.56 -14.66
N THR A 412 13.20 -30.96 -14.95
CA THR A 412 13.93 -31.91 -14.12
C THR A 412 14.42 -31.25 -12.81
N HIS A 413 14.87 -30.01 -12.87
CA HIS A 413 15.38 -29.27 -11.72
C HIS A 413 14.42 -28.11 -11.34
N SER A 414 13.28 -28.47 -10.71
CA SER A 414 12.37 -27.46 -10.15
C SER A 414 12.91 -26.93 -8.83
N VAL A 415 13.85 -25.97 -8.90
CA VAL A 415 14.51 -25.37 -7.71
C VAL A 415 13.56 -24.47 -6.91
N VAL A 416 12.43 -24.11 -7.50
CA VAL A 416 11.29 -23.44 -6.88
C VAL A 416 10.05 -24.28 -7.14
N ASP A 417 9.30 -24.63 -6.09
CA ASP A 417 8.16 -25.56 -6.18
C ASP A 417 7.01 -25.09 -5.28
N PHE A 418 5.87 -25.77 -5.38
CA PHE A 418 4.74 -25.53 -4.49
C PHE A 418 5.13 -25.63 -3.01
N MET A 419 4.50 -24.79 -2.21
CA MET A 419 4.45 -25.03 -0.77
C MET A 419 3.78 -26.38 -0.47
N PRO A 420 4.16 -27.08 0.62
CA PRO A 420 3.65 -28.42 0.94
C PRO A 420 2.12 -28.55 0.99
N ASP A 421 1.42 -27.43 1.28
CA ASP A 421 -0.05 -27.38 1.41
C ASP A 421 -0.74 -26.76 0.18
N GLN A 422 -0.03 -26.58 -0.94
CA GLN A 422 -0.53 -25.96 -2.17
C GLN A 422 -0.54 -26.95 -3.35
N ASN A 423 -1.47 -26.78 -4.27
CA ASN A 423 -1.53 -27.50 -5.55
C ASN A 423 -2.33 -26.69 -6.58
N ASP A 424 -2.43 -27.19 -7.83
CA ASP A 424 -3.15 -26.53 -8.92
C ASP A 424 -4.68 -26.57 -8.81
N GLU A 425 -5.23 -27.40 -7.93
CA GLU A 425 -6.68 -27.61 -7.75
C GLU A 425 -7.30 -26.64 -6.76
N ILE A 426 -6.49 -25.86 -6.03
CA ILE A 426 -6.95 -24.90 -5.02
C ILE A 426 -7.41 -23.61 -5.68
N ASP A 427 -8.48 -23.00 -5.20
CA ASP A 427 -8.95 -21.68 -5.63
C ASP A 427 -7.81 -20.66 -5.63
N LYS A 428 -7.74 -19.80 -6.66
CA LYS A 428 -6.62 -18.84 -6.79
C LYS A 428 -6.70 -17.67 -5.80
N GLY A 429 -7.90 -17.30 -5.34
CA GLY A 429 -8.09 -16.19 -4.39
C GLY A 429 -8.02 -16.64 -2.93
N GLY A 430 -7.29 -15.92 -2.08
CA GLY A 430 -7.24 -16.14 -0.63
C GLY A 430 -6.56 -17.42 -0.15
N THR A 431 -5.83 -18.13 -1.03
CA THR A 431 -5.19 -19.43 -0.73
C THR A 431 -3.67 -19.38 -0.70
N LEU A 432 -3.08 -18.22 -0.96
CA LEU A 432 -1.64 -17.98 -0.86
C LEU A 432 -1.20 -18.01 0.61
N ARG A 433 0.11 -18.12 0.84
CA ARG A 433 0.69 -17.77 2.14
C ARG A 433 0.63 -16.25 2.29
N LEU A 434 -0.27 -15.77 3.15
CA LEU A 434 -0.64 -14.36 3.28
C LEU A 434 -0.41 -13.84 4.69
N GLY A 435 0.13 -12.63 4.80
CA GLY A 435 0.33 -11.93 6.06
C GLY A 435 1.70 -12.17 6.69
N ALA A 436 1.84 -11.77 7.94
CA ALA A 436 3.11 -11.79 8.65
C ALA A 436 3.47 -13.17 9.18
N TYR A 437 4.70 -13.59 8.90
CA TYR A 437 5.29 -14.82 9.43
C TYR A 437 6.69 -14.55 10.00
N PRO A 438 7.07 -15.29 11.05
CA PRO A 438 8.40 -15.16 11.63
C PRO A 438 9.47 -15.80 10.72
N CYS A 439 10.64 -15.14 10.65
CA CYS A 439 11.83 -15.66 9.99
C CYS A 439 13.02 -15.60 10.94
N MET A 440 13.76 -16.68 11.07
CA MET A 440 15.02 -16.77 11.82
C MET A 440 16.16 -16.35 10.90
N VAL A 441 16.91 -15.36 11.34
CA VAL A 441 18.01 -14.76 10.58
C VAL A 441 19.35 -15.38 10.99
N GLN A 442 20.14 -15.83 10.02
CA GLN A 442 21.45 -16.42 10.27
C GLN A 442 22.44 -15.33 10.70
N PRO A 443 23.14 -15.47 11.84
CA PRO A 443 24.15 -14.51 12.28
C PRO A 443 25.32 -14.37 11.30
N GLY A 444 25.87 -13.15 11.21
CA GLY A 444 27.04 -12.87 10.36
C GLY A 444 26.73 -12.67 8.88
N THR A 445 25.45 -12.67 8.51
CA THR A 445 24.97 -12.43 7.14
C THR A 445 24.70 -10.94 6.88
N THR A 446 24.61 -10.56 5.61
CA THR A 446 24.16 -9.22 5.19
C THR A 446 22.74 -8.94 5.71
N LEU A 447 21.88 -9.95 5.65
CA LEU A 447 20.53 -9.89 6.20
C LEU A 447 20.55 -9.55 7.69
N ALA A 448 21.37 -10.27 8.49
CA ALA A 448 21.52 -10.02 9.93
C ALA A 448 22.05 -8.61 10.22
N HIS A 449 22.99 -8.13 9.41
CA HIS A 449 23.53 -6.77 9.53
C HIS A 449 22.44 -5.71 9.27
N CYS A 450 21.59 -5.92 8.27
CA CYS A 450 20.50 -4.98 7.96
C CYS A 450 19.47 -4.90 9.08
N TYR A 451 18.99 -6.03 9.59
CA TYR A 451 17.92 -6.05 10.60
C TYR A 451 18.41 -5.84 12.03
N GLY A 452 19.64 -6.23 12.35
CA GLY A 452 20.15 -6.18 13.71
C GLY A 452 19.39 -7.07 14.71
N ALA A 453 18.72 -8.13 14.22
CA ALA A 453 17.88 -9.02 15.01
C ALA A 453 18.03 -10.48 14.54
N GLU A 454 17.89 -11.44 15.46
CA GLU A 454 17.95 -12.88 15.16
C GLU A 454 16.62 -13.45 14.66
N GLN A 455 15.53 -12.78 14.96
CA GLN A 455 14.19 -13.12 14.49
C GLN A 455 13.46 -11.88 14.01
N ILE A 456 12.85 -11.98 12.86
CA ILE A 456 12.05 -10.93 12.23
C ILE A 456 10.66 -11.45 11.90
N SER A 457 9.74 -10.58 11.58
CA SER A 457 8.40 -10.93 11.11
C SER A 457 8.08 -10.09 9.88
N GLU A 458 7.78 -10.74 8.76
CA GLU A 458 7.57 -10.09 7.47
C GLU A 458 6.32 -10.59 6.77
N ARG A 459 5.71 -9.77 5.91
CA ARG A 459 4.47 -10.12 5.20
C ARG A 459 4.76 -10.89 3.93
N HIS A 460 4.00 -11.93 3.70
CA HIS A 460 4.10 -12.84 2.56
C HIS A 460 2.89 -12.72 1.63
N ARG A 461 3.11 -13.01 0.35
CA ARG A 461 2.09 -13.19 -0.68
C ARG A 461 2.62 -14.10 -1.78
N HIS A 462 2.69 -15.41 -1.53
CA HIS A 462 3.23 -16.37 -2.50
C HIS A 462 2.62 -17.77 -2.35
N ARG A 463 2.75 -18.58 -3.40
CA ARG A 463 2.35 -19.97 -3.48
C ARG A 463 3.54 -20.92 -3.66
N TYR A 464 4.57 -20.43 -4.35
CA TYR A 464 5.79 -21.17 -4.64
C TYR A 464 6.91 -20.70 -3.72
N GLU A 465 7.84 -21.61 -3.46
CA GLU A 465 8.97 -21.36 -2.57
C GLU A 465 10.20 -22.15 -2.99
N PHE A 466 11.34 -21.85 -2.35
CA PHE A 466 12.58 -22.59 -2.54
C PHE A 466 12.37 -24.10 -2.29
N ASN A 467 12.77 -24.96 -3.25
CA ASN A 467 12.62 -26.41 -3.14
C ASN A 467 13.75 -27.01 -2.29
N ASN A 468 13.38 -27.54 -1.13
CA ASN A 468 14.32 -28.12 -0.18
C ASN A 468 15.10 -29.35 -0.71
N LEU A 469 14.66 -30.00 -1.81
CA LEU A 469 15.39 -31.10 -2.43
C LEU A 469 16.77 -30.66 -2.92
N TYR A 470 16.95 -29.41 -3.28
CA TYR A 470 18.19 -28.84 -3.81
C TYR A 470 18.95 -27.99 -2.80
N ARG A 471 18.52 -28.00 -1.53
CA ARG A 471 19.02 -27.10 -0.48
C ARG A 471 20.52 -27.25 -0.22
N ASP A 472 21.00 -28.49 -0.12
CA ASP A 472 22.40 -28.76 0.22
C ASP A 472 23.32 -28.48 -0.95
N GLU A 473 22.94 -28.84 -2.16
CA GLU A 473 23.73 -28.60 -3.38
C GLU A 473 23.87 -27.09 -3.65
N ILE A 474 22.80 -26.34 -3.58
CA ILE A 474 22.81 -24.87 -3.79
C ILE A 474 23.64 -24.17 -2.71
N ARG A 475 23.49 -24.58 -1.43
CA ARG A 475 24.29 -24.05 -0.33
C ARG A 475 25.77 -24.34 -0.51
N ASN A 476 26.14 -25.59 -0.89
CA ASN A 476 27.52 -26.01 -1.10
C ASN A 476 28.16 -25.29 -2.30
N ALA A 477 27.37 -24.85 -3.27
CA ALA A 477 27.84 -24.03 -4.39
C ALA A 477 28.09 -22.56 -4.02
N GLY A 478 27.68 -22.11 -2.82
CA GLY A 478 28.01 -20.79 -2.29
C GLY A 478 26.83 -19.83 -2.07
N LEU A 479 25.58 -20.24 -2.34
CA LEU A 479 24.41 -19.42 -1.99
C LEU A 479 24.09 -19.59 -0.50
N THR A 480 24.17 -18.53 0.26
CA THR A 480 23.86 -18.54 1.70
C THR A 480 22.35 -18.46 1.92
N LEU A 481 21.80 -19.42 2.67
CA LEU A 481 20.39 -19.42 3.09
C LEU A 481 20.28 -18.64 4.39
N CYS A 482 20.21 -17.32 4.28
CA CYS A 482 20.39 -16.38 5.40
C CYS A 482 19.13 -16.18 6.26
N GLY A 483 17.94 -16.61 5.79
CA GLY A 483 16.69 -16.57 6.52
C GLY A 483 15.90 -17.85 6.35
N VAL A 484 15.34 -18.39 7.44
CA VAL A 484 14.52 -19.61 7.42
C VAL A 484 13.32 -19.48 8.37
N SER A 485 12.25 -20.27 8.10
CA SER A 485 11.14 -20.39 9.05
C SER A 485 11.62 -20.95 10.41
N PRO A 486 10.92 -20.71 11.53
CA PRO A 486 11.34 -21.17 12.86
C PRO A 486 11.53 -22.69 12.97
N ASP A 487 10.78 -23.47 12.18
CA ASP A 487 10.93 -24.92 12.08
C ASP A 487 12.03 -25.37 11.10
N GLY A 488 12.69 -24.41 10.44
CA GLY A 488 13.78 -24.61 9.49
C GLY A 488 13.36 -25.19 8.14
N ARG A 489 12.06 -25.38 7.89
CA ARG A 489 11.58 -26.01 6.64
C ARG A 489 11.59 -25.07 5.44
N LEU A 490 11.22 -23.81 5.63
CA LEU A 490 11.09 -22.85 4.55
C LEU A 490 12.32 -21.95 4.47
N VAL A 491 12.83 -21.73 3.26
CA VAL A 491 13.91 -20.76 3.00
C VAL A 491 13.25 -19.41 2.68
N GLU A 492 13.40 -18.46 3.58
CA GLU A 492 12.78 -17.14 3.52
C GLU A 492 13.67 -16.06 2.89
N ALA A 493 15.00 -16.29 2.95
CA ALA A 493 15.97 -15.36 2.38
C ALA A 493 17.27 -16.06 1.96
N VAL A 494 17.86 -15.54 0.89
CA VAL A 494 19.15 -15.99 0.34
C VAL A 494 20.07 -14.79 0.11
N GLU A 495 21.40 -15.01 0.17
CA GLU A 495 22.37 -13.97 -0.15
C GLU A 495 23.66 -14.54 -0.75
N LEU A 496 24.40 -13.71 -1.46
CA LEU A 496 25.79 -13.94 -1.85
C LEU A 496 26.69 -13.08 -0.97
N SER A 497 27.27 -13.69 0.05
CA SER A 497 28.02 -12.99 1.10
C SER A 497 29.29 -12.28 0.60
N GLU A 498 29.84 -12.69 -0.56
CA GLU A 498 31.03 -12.04 -1.18
C GLU A 498 30.67 -10.81 -2.02
N GLN A 499 29.38 -10.57 -2.26
CA GLN A 499 28.91 -9.41 -3.03
C GLN A 499 28.68 -8.20 -2.10
N PRO A 500 28.81 -6.96 -2.59
CA PRO A 500 28.55 -5.76 -1.79
C PRO A 500 27.16 -5.73 -1.15
N PHE A 501 26.17 -6.20 -1.86
CA PHE A 501 24.78 -6.41 -1.43
C PHE A 501 24.09 -7.24 -2.50
N PHE A 502 23.84 -8.53 -2.24
CA PHE A 502 23.04 -9.38 -3.11
C PHE A 502 22.12 -10.22 -2.23
N VAL A 503 20.90 -9.76 -2.07
CA VAL A 503 19.93 -10.34 -1.15
C VAL A 503 18.62 -10.64 -1.89
N GLY A 504 18.10 -11.84 -1.71
CA GLY A 504 16.77 -12.23 -2.16
C GLY A 504 15.91 -12.61 -0.96
N VAL A 505 14.66 -12.16 -0.93
CA VAL A 505 13.71 -12.46 0.15
C VAL A 505 12.38 -12.94 -0.42
N GLN A 506 11.78 -13.99 0.19
CA GLN A 506 10.51 -14.54 -0.26
C GLN A 506 9.31 -13.69 0.18
N TYR A 507 9.48 -12.93 1.24
CA TYR A 507 8.48 -12.00 1.76
C TYR A 507 8.54 -10.63 1.04
N HIS A 508 7.62 -9.74 1.42
CA HIS A 508 7.43 -8.41 0.84
C HIS A 508 7.81 -7.30 1.83
N PRO A 509 9.10 -6.92 1.91
CA PRO A 509 9.58 -5.92 2.87
C PRO A 509 9.02 -4.52 2.60
N GLU A 510 8.59 -4.24 1.37
CA GLU A 510 7.99 -2.97 0.97
C GLU A 510 6.75 -2.60 1.77
N PHE A 511 5.96 -3.59 2.21
CA PHE A 511 4.74 -3.34 2.98
C PHE A 511 5.01 -2.82 4.40
N LYS A 512 6.21 -3.04 4.92
CA LYS A 512 6.61 -2.56 6.25
C LYS A 512 7.45 -1.28 6.23
N SER A 513 7.75 -0.73 5.07
CA SER A 513 8.50 0.53 4.96
C SER A 513 7.62 1.73 5.29
N ARG A 514 8.14 2.65 6.09
CA ARG A 514 7.50 3.91 6.48
C ARG A 514 8.42 5.09 6.19
N PRO A 515 7.91 6.28 5.88
CA PRO A 515 8.77 7.44 5.57
C PRO A 515 9.66 7.86 6.74
N THR A 516 9.21 7.63 7.98
CA THR A 516 9.97 7.91 9.20
C THR A 516 10.78 6.70 9.71
N HIS A 517 10.45 5.49 9.24
CA HIS A 517 11.10 4.22 9.60
C HIS A 517 11.28 3.35 8.34
N PRO A 518 12.23 3.72 7.46
CA PRO A 518 12.48 2.96 6.23
C PRO A 518 12.89 1.53 6.53
N HIS A 519 12.42 0.61 5.69
CA HIS A 519 12.73 -0.80 5.88
C HIS A 519 14.23 -1.10 5.69
N PRO A 520 14.85 -1.92 6.56
CA PRO A 520 16.29 -2.16 6.58
C PRO A 520 16.91 -2.64 5.26
N LEU A 521 16.21 -3.49 4.50
CA LEU A 521 16.71 -4.02 3.24
C LEU A 521 16.79 -2.95 2.15
N PHE A 522 15.85 -2.03 2.11
CA PHE A 522 15.90 -0.90 1.18
C PHE A 522 17.01 0.08 1.58
N LEU A 523 17.21 0.31 2.89
CA LEU A 523 18.37 1.07 3.39
C LEU A 523 19.68 0.40 2.96
N GLY A 524 19.80 -0.92 3.09
CA GLY A 524 20.96 -1.70 2.67
C GLY A 524 21.23 -1.55 1.19
N LEU A 525 20.22 -1.73 0.33
CA LEU A 525 20.33 -1.57 -1.12
C LEU A 525 20.81 -0.17 -1.50
N ILE A 526 20.12 0.88 -1.02
CA ILE A 526 20.48 2.27 -1.35
C ILE A 526 21.87 2.61 -0.83
N SER A 527 22.22 2.21 0.41
CA SER A 527 23.55 2.44 0.98
C SER A 527 24.68 1.77 0.17
N ALA A 528 24.47 0.52 -0.26
CA ALA A 528 25.42 -0.19 -1.11
C ALA A 528 25.56 0.47 -2.50
N SER A 529 24.47 0.98 -3.06
CA SER A 529 24.41 1.69 -4.33
C SER A 529 25.09 3.08 -4.30
N MET A 530 25.29 3.66 -3.11
CA MET A 530 26.01 4.93 -2.95
C MET A 530 27.54 4.77 -2.93
N LYS A 531 28.07 3.56 -2.74
CA LYS A 531 29.50 3.28 -2.57
C LYS A 531 30.23 3.10 -3.93
N LYS A 532 30.20 4.11 -4.76
CA LYS A 532 31.04 4.16 -5.97
C LYS A 532 32.16 5.19 -5.84
#